data_87a2daba78fb9d5a317610c5d4d0033f
#
_entry.id   87a2daba78fb9d5a317610c5d4d0033f
#
_cell.length_a   1.000
_cell.length_b   1.000
_cell.length_c   1.000
_cell.angle_alpha   90.00
_cell.angle_beta   90.00
_cell.angle_gamma   90.00
#
_symmetry.space_group_name_H-M   'P 1'
#
loop_
_entity.id
_entity.type
_entity.pdbx_description
1 polymer ?
#
loop_
_entity_poly.entity_id
_entity_poly.type
_entity_poly.pdbx_seq_one_letter_code
_entity_poly.pdbx_strand_id
1 'polypeptide(L)'
;DVFLWYSSSGWWNDIEQGPINIMCNPITRKQYMRWMRNIGVKGIKVDFFGGDKQETMRLYESILSDADDNGLMVIFHGCTLPRGWERMYPNYVGSEAVLASENLFFDQHFCDAEAQNTALHPFVRNTVGCMEFGGCFLSRTLNKGNNPDQRGNKRRTTDCHELATTVLFQNPIQNFAITPENRGEFGKGGAPELCIDYMRDVPTTWDETVFIDGYPGKYCRSEER
;
A
#
# COMPACT_ATOMS: atom_id res chain seq x y z
N ASP A 1 -14.20 3.91 6.37
CA ASP A 1 -13.24 4.54 7.31
C ASP A 1 -12.31 5.49 6.55
N VAL A 2 -11.79 6.51 7.24
CA VAL A 2 -10.93 7.54 6.63
C VAL A 2 -9.54 7.43 7.22
N PHE A 3 -8.55 7.40 6.33
CA PHE A 3 -7.12 7.59 6.63
C PHE A 3 -6.66 8.92 6.05
N LEU A 4 -5.82 9.63 6.79
CA LEU A 4 -5.20 10.86 6.32
C LEU A 4 -3.75 10.61 5.94
N TRP A 5 -3.31 11.23 4.85
CA TRP A 5 -1.94 11.15 4.38
C TRP A 5 -1.10 12.28 4.97
N TYR A 6 0.12 11.95 5.43
CA TYR A 6 1.12 12.90 5.92
C TYR A 6 2.51 12.54 5.41
N SER A 7 3.31 13.55 5.13
CA SER A 7 4.75 13.37 4.97
C SER A 7 5.42 13.17 6.34
N SER A 8 6.38 12.26 6.41
CA SER A 8 7.30 12.20 7.56
C SER A 8 8.32 13.31 7.53
N SER A 9 8.42 14.03 6.40
CA SER A 9 9.47 14.99 6.10
C SER A 9 9.49 16.16 7.08
N GLY A 10 10.72 16.57 7.38
CA GLY A 10 11.06 17.75 8.08
C GLY A 10 12.18 18.49 7.34
N TRP A 11 13.04 19.15 8.08
CA TRP A 11 14.18 19.91 7.56
C TRP A 11 15.23 19.06 6.82
N TRP A 12 15.20 17.74 6.97
CA TRP A 12 16.17 16.80 6.34
C TRP A 12 15.79 16.36 4.93
N ASN A 13 14.64 16.75 4.44
CA ASN A 13 14.09 16.26 3.20
C ASN A 13 13.45 17.41 2.42
N ASP A 14 13.91 17.63 1.20
CA ASP A 14 13.46 18.71 0.31
C ASP A 14 12.14 18.38 -0.41
N ILE A 15 11.43 17.34 0.01
CA ILE A 15 10.12 16.99 -0.56
C ILE A 15 9.10 18.03 -0.12
N GLU A 16 8.56 18.77 -1.08
CA GLU A 16 7.57 19.83 -0.86
C GLU A 16 6.15 19.33 -0.61
N GLN A 17 5.89 18.04 -0.86
CA GLN A 17 4.56 17.47 -0.66
C GLN A 17 4.18 17.50 0.80
N GLY A 18 3.19 18.32 1.10
CA GLY A 18 2.73 18.56 2.46
C GLY A 18 1.53 17.70 2.85
N PRO A 19 1.17 17.74 4.13
CA PRO A 19 1.76 18.59 5.19
C PRO A 19 3.11 18.05 5.70
N ILE A 20 4.11 18.92 5.73
CA ILE A 20 5.44 18.64 6.28
C ILE A 20 5.58 19.18 7.73
N ASN A 21 6.64 18.77 8.45
CA ASN A 21 6.94 19.22 9.81
C ASN A 21 5.86 18.88 10.86
N ILE A 22 4.95 17.97 10.55
CA ILE A 22 3.92 17.50 11.49
C ILE A 22 4.36 16.18 12.12
N MET A 23 4.58 15.17 11.32
CA MET A 23 4.89 13.83 11.83
C MET A 23 6.27 13.72 12.48
N CYS A 24 7.25 14.49 12.03
CA CYS A 24 8.58 14.56 12.62
C CYS A 24 8.65 15.35 13.95
N ASN A 25 7.71 16.24 14.22
CA ASN A 25 7.68 17.02 15.44
C ASN A 25 6.72 16.39 16.47
N PRO A 26 7.22 15.88 17.62
CA PRO A 26 6.38 15.14 18.56
C PRO A 26 5.25 15.97 19.19
N ILE A 27 5.46 17.28 19.36
CA ILE A 27 4.43 18.16 19.94
C ILE A 27 3.29 18.36 18.93
N THR A 28 3.63 18.78 17.72
CA THR A 28 2.67 19.03 16.65
C THR A 28 1.96 17.72 16.28
N ARG A 29 2.69 16.62 16.15
CA ARG A 29 2.14 15.29 15.85
C ARG A 29 1.06 14.87 16.84
N LYS A 30 1.34 14.97 18.15
CA LYS A 30 0.36 14.62 19.19
C LYS A 30 -0.88 15.52 19.18
N GLN A 31 -0.73 16.79 18.83
CA GLN A 31 -1.88 17.70 18.67
C GLN A 31 -2.75 17.29 17.49
N TYR A 32 -2.13 16.99 16.34
CA TYR A 32 -2.85 16.53 15.14
C TYR A 32 -3.51 15.17 15.34
N MET A 33 -2.84 14.21 15.97
CA MET A 33 -3.42 12.89 16.24
C MET A 33 -4.62 12.97 17.17
N ARG A 34 -4.59 13.81 18.19
CA ARG A 34 -5.77 14.10 19.05
C ARG A 34 -6.92 14.72 18.25
N TRP A 35 -6.61 15.66 17.37
CA TRP A 35 -7.61 16.25 16.48
C TRP A 35 -8.21 15.20 15.56
N MET A 36 -7.42 14.37 14.91
CA MET A 36 -7.87 13.27 14.04
C MET A 36 -8.81 12.31 14.77
N ARG A 37 -8.41 11.88 15.97
CA ARG A 37 -9.26 11.04 16.83
C ARG A 37 -10.62 11.71 17.10
N ASN A 38 -10.62 13.00 17.43
CA ASN A 38 -11.83 13.73 17.79
C ASN A 38 -12.80 13.88 16.61
N ILE A 39 -12.30 13.94 15.38
CA ILE A 39 -13.14 14.01 14.17
C ILE A 39 -13.47 12.63 13.56
N GLY A 40 -13.01 11.55 14.19
CA GLY A 40 -13.36 10.18 13.79
C GLY A 40 -12.48 9.56 12.71
N VAL A 41 -11.31 10.13 12.41
CA VAL A 41 -10.31 9.52 11.54
C VAL A 41 -9.82 8.21 12.16
N LYS A 42 -9.63 7.17 11.35
CA LYS A 42 -9.27 5.82 11.79
C LYS A 42 -7.78 5.49 11.65
N GLY A 43 -7.07 6.24 10.83
CA GLY A 43 -5.65 5.97 10.66
C GLY A 43 -4.94 7.02 9.83
N ILE A 44 -3.65 6.83 9.72
CA ILE A 44 -2.74 7.67 8.95
C ILE A 44 -1.87 6.84 8.01
N LYS A 45 -1.62 7.37 6.83
CA LYS A 45 -0.56 6.93 5.93
C LYS A 45 0.56 7.94 6.02
N VAL A 46 1.74 7.51 6.47
CA VAL A 46 2.91 8.38 6.63
C VAL A 46 3.98 7.98 5.62
N ASP A 47 4.45 8.94 4.86
CA ASP A 47 5.24 8.76 3.66
C ASP A 47 6.59 9.50 3.72
N PHE A 48 7.49 9.19 2.77
CA PHE A 48 8.76 9.90 2.53
C PHE A 48 9.78 9.82 3.66
N PHE A 49 9.98 8.64 4.22
CA PHE A 49 11.05 8.41 5.18
C PHE A 49 12.43 8.42 4.51
N GLY A 50 13.35 9.18 5.03
CA GLY A 50 14.67 9.41 4.44
C GLY A 50 15.70 8.28 4.68
N GLY A 51 15.30 7.01 4.61
CA GLY A 51 16.17 5.86 4.77
C GLY A 51 16.04 5.13 6.12
N ASP A 52 17.10 4.45 6.56
CA ASP A 52 17.11 3.56 7.72
C ASP A 52 18.11 3.95 8.82
N LYS A 53 18.47 5.23 8.87
CA LYS A 53 19.30 5.75 9.95
C LYS A 53 18.60 5.62 11.31
N GLN A 54 19.35 5.62 12.39
CA GLN A 54 18.81 5.41 13.73
C GLN A 54 17.73 6.45 14.11
N GLU A 55 17.90 7.72 13.74
CA GLU A 55 16.88 8.74 13.95
C GLU A 55 15.59 8.46 13.19
N THR A 56 15.69 7.94 11.96
CA THR A 56 14.53 7.54 11.17
C THR A 56 13.82 6.34 11.81
N MET A 57 14.57 5.35 12.29
CA MET A 57 14.00 4.19 12.99
C MET A 57 13.27 4.62 14.27
N ARG A 58 13.84 5.54 15.05
CA ARG A 58 13.17 6.13 16.23
C ARG A 58 11.90 6.91 15.85
N LEU A 59 11.89 7.54 14.68
CA LEU A 59 10.70 8.25 14.19
C LEU A 59 9.56 7.28 13.89
N TYR A 60 9.83 6.13 13.23
CA TYR A 60 8.81 5.09 13.03
C TYR A 60 8.16 4.67 14.34
N GLU A 61 8.95 4.28 15.32
CA GLU A 61 8.46 3.82 16.62
C GLU A 61 7.71 4.93 17.37
N SER A 62 8.22 6.14 17.32
CA SER A 62 7.58 7.31 17.94
C SER A 62 6.22 7.64 17.32
N ILE A 63 6.09 7.52 15.99
CA ILE A 63 4.80 7.70 15.29
C ILE A 63 3.83 6.59 15.69
N LEU A 64 4.27 5.32 15.71
CA LEU A 64 3.44 4.18 16.10
C LEU A 64 2.90 4.35 17.52
N SER A 65 3.78 4.67 18.47
CA SER A 65 3.39 4.88 19.88
C SER A 65 2.39 6.04 20.04
N ASP A 66 2.67 7.19 19.42
CA ASP A 66 1.77 8.35 19.53
C ASP A 66 0.42 8.10 18.84
N ALA A 67 0.40 7.31 17.77
CA ALA A 67 -0.82 6.92 17.06
C ALA A 67 -1.64 5.93 17.89
N ASP A 68 -0.99 4.96 18.55
CA ASP A 68 -1.63 3.99 19.44
C ASP A 68 -2.33 4.69 20.62
N ASP A 69 -1.67 5.64 21.26
CA ASP A 69 -2.25 6.50 22.32
C ASP A 69 -3.52 7.22 21.87
N ASN A 70 -3.71 7.39 20.58
CA ASN A 70 -4.86 8.07 19.98
C ASN A 70 -5.84 7.13 19.25
N GLY A 71 -5.60 5.81 19.27
CA GLY A 71 -6.45 4.82 18.61
C GLY A 71 -6.43 4.95 17.08
N LEU A 72 -5.29 5.34 16.50
CA LEU A 72 -5.09 5.49 15.07
C LEU A 72 -4.25 4.35 14.51
N MET A 73 -4.70 3.74 13.45
CA MET A 73 -3.93 2.79 12.64
C MET A 73 -2.87 3.52 11.81
N VAL A 74 -1.76 2.82 11.49
CA VAL A 74 -0.63 3.42 10.76
C VAL A 74 -0.20 2.54 9.60
N ILE A 75 -0.07 3.16 8.42
CA ILE A 75 0.56 2.61 7.22
C ILE A 75 1.79 3.45 6.90
N PHE A 76 2.93 2.80 6.63
CA PHE A 76 4.14 3.49 6.18
C PHE A 76 4.36 3.32 4.68
N HIS A 77 4.74 4.42 4.03
CA HIS A 77 5.09 4.50 2.62
C HIS A 77 6.43 5.20 2.43
N GLY A 78 7.05 5.08 1.26
CA GLY A 78 8.39 5.63 1.03
C GLY A 78 9.35 5.25 2.17
N CYS A 79 9.34 4.00 2.59
CA CYS A 79 9.83 3.54 3.88
C CYS A 79 10.84 2.40 3.74
N THR A 80 11.55 2.10 4.83
CA THR A 80 12.40 0.91 4.92
C THR A 80 11.58 -0.36 5.16
N LEU A 81 12.22 -1.53 5.02
CA LEU A 81 11.63 -2.82 5.36
C LEU A 81 11.13 -2.84 6.81
N PRO A 82 9.99 -3.47 7.09
CA PRO A 82 9.48 -3.66 8.45
C PRO A 82 10.50 -4.36 9.35
N ARG A 83 10.48 -4.00 10.63
CA ARG A 83 11.40 -4.50 11.65
C ARG A 83 10.68 -5.29 12.76
N GLY A 84 9.55 -5.93 12.44
CA GLY A 84 8.73 -6.66 13.40
C GLY A 84 7.83 -5.76 14.23
N TRP A 85 7.51 -4.57 13.73
CA TRP A 85 6.63 -3.60 14.40
C TRP A 85 5.24 -4.15 14.69
N GLU A 86 4.74 -5.06 13.86
CA GLU A 86 3.46 -5.75 14.05
C GLU A 86 3.39 -6.57 15.34
N ARG A 87 4.54 -6.91 15.91
CA ARG A 87 4.62 -7.62 17.20
C ARG A 87 4.65 -6.69 18.41
N MET A 88 4.93 -5.42 18.18
CA MET A 88 5.10 -4.40 19.23
C MET A 88 3.93 -3.42 19.26
N TYR A 89 3.38 -3.11 18.10
CA TYR A 89 2.37 -2.08 17.90
C TYR A 89 1.14 -2.66 17.19
N PRO A 90 0.03 -2.91 17.90
CA PRO A 90 -1.18 -3.51 17.31
C PRO A 90 -1.85 -2.58 16.29
N ASN A 91 -1.55 -1.30 16.32
CA ASN A 91 -2.03 -0.29 15.38
C ASN A 91 -1.19 -0.18 14.09
N TYR A 92 -0.06 -0.91 13.99
CA TYR A 92 0.69 -0.99 12.73
C TYR A 92 -0.01 -1.92 11.76
N VAL A 93 -0.39 -1.40 10.60
CA VAL A 93 -1.15 -2.14 9.59
C VAL A 93 -0.23 -2.73 8.52
N GLY A 94 0.78 -1.99 8.11
CA GLY A 94 1.72 -2.45 7.10
C GLY A 94 2.62 -1.35 6.57
N SER A 95 3.54 -1.75 5.72
CA SER A 95 4.46 -0.85 5.02
C SER A 95 4.54 -1.26 3.56
N GLU A 96 4.81 -0.29 2.69
CA GLU A 96 5.11 -0.54 1.29
C GLU A 96 6.48 -1.22 1.16
N ALA A 97 7.56 -0.48 1.26
CA ALA A 97 8.95 -0.92 1.14
C ALA A 97 9.22 -1.83 -0.07
N VAL A 98 8.64 -1.48 -1.22
CA VAL A 98 8.68 -2.26 -2.47
C VAL A 98 8.29 -1.34 -3.64
N LEU A 99 8.55 -1.75 -4.87
CA LEU A 99 7.91 -1.13 -6.04
C LEU A 99 6.45 -1.57 -6.10
N ALA A 100 5.58 -0.74 -5.55
CA ALA A 100 4.17 -1.01 -5.40
C ALA A 100 3.36 -0.61 -6.66
N SER A 101 2.05 -0.83 -6.62
CA SER A 101 1.18 -0.57 -7.77
C SER A 101 1.13 0.89 -8.20
N GLU A 102 1.48 1.85 -7.35
CA GLU A 102 1.58 3.27 -7.74
C GLU A 102 2.61 3.50 -8.84
N ASN A 103 3.68 2.69 -8.90
CA ASN A 103 4.72 2.80 -9.93
C ASN A 103 4.17 2.59 -11.35
N LEU A 104 3.07 1.86 -11.49
CA LEU A 104 2.39 1.64 -12.77
C LEU A 104 1.91 2.95 -13.41
N PHE A 105 1.73 3.99 -12.60
CA PHE A 105 1.33 5.33 -13.09
C PHE A 105 2.50 6.15 -13.59
N PHE A 106 3.74 5.83 -13.20
CA PHE A 106 4.90 6.65 -13.53
C PHE A 106 5.44 6.36 -14.94
N ASP A 107 5.64 5.08 -15.27
CA ASP A 107 6.20 4.70 -16.57
C ASP A 107 5.75 3.32 -17.02
N GLN A 108 5.75 3.11 -18.36
CA GLN A 108 5.33 1.85 -18.98
C GLN A 108 6.20 0.66 -18.55
N HIS A 109 7.48 0.86 -18.29
CA HIS A 109 8.37 -0.24 -17.90
C HIS A 109 7.95 -0.90 -16.58
N PHE A 110 7.33 -0.16 -15.66
CA PHE A 110 6.77 -0.75 -14.44
C PHE A 110 5.60 -1.69 -14.75
N CYS A 111 4.72 -1.29 -15.68
CA CYS A 111 3.65 -2.16 -16.15
C CYS A 111 4.19 -3.41 -16.88
N ASP A 112 5.27 -3.27 -17.61
CA ASP A 112 5.89 -4.39 -18.35
C ASP A 112 6.57 -5.39 -17.39
N ALA A 113 7.08 -4.92 -16.24
CA ALA A 113 7.76 -5.72 -15.22
C ALA A 113 6.83 -6.24 -14.10
N GLU A 114 5.60 -5.77 -14.03
CA GLU A 114 4.68 -6.01 -12.90
C GLU A 114 4.50 -7.49 -12.59
N ALA A 115 4.21 -8.32 -13.59
CA ALA A 115 3.97 -9.74 -13.39
C ALA A 115 5.17 -10.46 -12.76
N GLN A 116 6.39 -10.07 -13.14
CA GLN A 116 7.61 -10.62 -12.56
C GLN A 116 7.82 -10.12 -11.13
N ASN A 117 7.65 -8.82 -10.89
CA ASN A 117 7.85 -8.21 -9.59
C ASN A 117 6.86 -8.77 -8.56
N THR A 118 5.58 -8.83 -8.90
CA THR A 118 4.55 -9.37 -8.02
C THR A 118 4.74 -10.85 -7.70
N ALA A 119 5.27 -11.64 -8.63
CA ALA A 119 5.64 -13.03 -8.39
C ALA A 119 6.97 -13.19 -7.61
N LEU A 120 7.75 -12.13 -7.45
CA LEU A 120 8.97 -12.09 -6.64
C LEU A 120 8.69 -11.70 -5.18
N HIS A 121 7.77 -10.76 -4.96
CA HIS A 121 7.52 -10.16 -3.64
C HIS A 121 7.23 -11.17 -2.52
N PRO A 122 6.45 -12.24 -2.71
CA PRO A 122 6.20 -13.24 -1.66
C PRO A 122 7.47 -13.86 -1.09
N PHE A 123 8.50 -14.01 -1.93
CA PHE A 123 9.77 -14.67 -1.57
C PHE A 123 10.79 -13.74 -0.91
N VAL A 124 10.67 -12.43 -1.12
CA VAL A 124 11.66 -11.45 -0.64
C VAL A 124 11.04 -10.44 0.32
N ARG A 125 9.93 -9.81 -0.05
CA ARG A 125 9.33 -8.72 0.73
C ARG A 125 8.39 -9.24 1.81
N ASN A 126 7.47 -10.16 1.48
CA ASN A 126 6.52 -10.69 2.44
C ASN A 126 7.14 -11.59 3.51
N THR A 127 8.36 -12.07 3.31
CA THR A 127 9.08 -12.84 4.33
C THR A 127 9.34 -12.05 5.62
N VAL A 128 9.26 -10.72 5.58
CA VAL A 128 9.46 -9.84 6.75
C VAL A 128 8.17 -9.22 7.29
N GLY A 129 7.02 -9.58 6.75
CA GLY A 129 5.71 -9.12 7.21
C GLY A 129 4.74 -8.73 6.11
N CYS A 130 3.57 -8.29 6.48
CA CYS A 130 2.52 -7.80 5.59
C CYS A 130 3.02 -6.67 4.70
N MET A 131 2.48 -6.59 3.48
CA MET A 131 2.92 -5.61 2.50
C MET A 131 1.73 -4.78 2.02
N GLU A 132 1.82 -3.47 2.20
CA GLU A 132 0.92 -2.53 1.54
C GLU A 132 1.43 -2.32 0.11
N PHE A 133 0.76 -2.94 -0.85
CA PHE A 133 1.13 -2.89 -2.27
C PHE A 133 0.50 -1.69 -3.00
N GLY A 134 -0.36 -0.94 -2.34
CA GLY A 134 -1.15 0.14 -2.94
C GLY A 134 -2.51 -0.35 -3.42
N GLY A 135 -3.04 0.28 -4.47
CA GLY A 135 -4.35 -0.06 -5.01
C GLY A 135 -4.33 -1.28 -5.94
N CYS A 136 -5.38 -2.09 -5.87
CA CYS A 136 -5.70 -3.05 -6.91
C CYS A 136 -6.42 -2.32 -8.05
N PHE A 137 -5.79 -2.23 -9.21
CA PHE A 137 -6.29 -1.48 -10.37
C PHE A 137 -6.78 -2.42 -11.48
N LEU A 138 -8.06 -2.36 -11.81
CA LEU A 138 -8.61 -3.13 -12.94
C LEU A 138 -8.62 -2.35 -14.26
N SER A 139 -8.26 -1.07 -14.24
CA SER A 139 -8.13 -0.25 -15.46
C SER A 139 -7.02 -0.80 -16.36
N ARG A 140 -7.33 -0.90 -17.66
CA ARG A 140 -6.38 -1.40 -18.67
C ARG A 140 -5.31 -0.37 -19.05
N THR A 141 -5.62 0.90 -18.88
CA THR A 141 -4.71 2.00 -19.15
C THR A 141 -4.72 2.93 -17.97
N LEU A 142 -3.54 3.10 -17.38
CA LEU A 142 -3.32 3.93 -16.20
C LEU A 142 -2.75 5.27 -16.62
N ASN A 143 -3.00 6.31 -15.82
CA ASN A 143 -2.46 7.67 -16.03
C ASN A 143 -2.72 8.26 -17.42
N LYS A 144 -3.84 7.91 -18.05
CA LYS A 144 -4.23 8.44 -19.37
C LYS A 144 -4.44 9.95 -19.28
N GLY A 145 -3.84 10.68 -20.23
CA GLY A 145 -3.93 12.13 -20.28
C GLY A 145 -2.84 12.87 -19.50
N ASN A 146 -2.07 12.20 -18.66
CA ASN A 146 -1.01 12.82 -17.86
C ASN A 146 0.41 12.56 -18.38
N ASN A 147 0.57 11.63 -19.33
CA ASN A 147 1.85 11.38 -20.00
C ASN A 147 2.00 12.35 -21.21
N PRO A 148 3.25 12.63 -21.64
CA PRO A 148 3.50 13.53 -22.77
C PRO A 148 2.77 13.16 -24.06
N ASP A 149 2.58 11.85 -24.32
CA ASP A 149 1.86 11.33 -25.49
C ASP A 149 0.37 11.07 -25.22
N GLN A 150 -0.12 11.35 -24.01
CA GLN A 150 -1.49 11.17 -23.54
C GLN A 150 -2.05 9.74 -23.70
N ARG A 151 -1.21 8.75 -23.96
CA ARG A 151 -1.62 7.35 -24.14
C ARG A 151 -1.81 6.61 -22.83
N GLY A 152 -1.12 7.07 -21.79
CA GLY A 152 -1.04 6.38 -20.49
C GLY A 152 -0.23 5.09 -20.55
N ASN A 153 -0.07 4.45 -19.40
CA ASN A 153 0.66 3.20 -19.25
C ASN A 153 -0.32 2.03 -19.36
N LYS A 154 0.02 1.04 -20.17
CA LYS A 154 -0.82 -0.14 -20.39
C LYS A 154 -0.46 -1.23 -19.41
N ARG A 155 -1.39 -1.59 -18.54
CA ARG A 155 -1.29 -2.78 -17.67
C ARG A 155 -1.17 -4.04 -18.53
N ARG A 156 -0.22 -4.93 -18.19
CA ARG A 156 0.04 -6.20 -18.90
C ARG A 156 -0.59 -7.39 -18.21
N THR A 157 -0.82 -7.28 -16.93
CA THR A 157 -1.43 -8.32 -16.10
C THR A 157 -2.92 -8.51 -16.40
N THR A 158 -3.48 -9.63 -15.98
CA THR A 158 -4.93 -9.91 -16.08
C THR A 158 -5.64 -9.36 -14.84
N ASP A 159 -6.97 -9.23 -14.89
CA ASP A 159 -7.76 -8.85 -13.73
C ASP A 159 -7.65 -9.87 -12.59
N CYS A 160 -7.59 -11.16 -12.93
CA CYS A 160 -7.34 -12.22 -11.93
C CYS A 160 -5.97 -12.07 -11.25
N HIS A 161 -4.96 -11.65 -11.99
CA HIS A 161 -3.64 -11.39 -11.42
C HIS A 161 -3.71 -10.25 -10.38
N GLU A 162 -4.36 -9.13 -10.74
CA GLU A 162 -4.53 -7.99 -9.84
C GLU A 162 -5.30 -8.39 -8.57
N LEU A 163 -6.39 -9.11 -8.71
CA LEU A 163 -7.17 -9.58 -7.57
C LEU A 163 -6.38 -10.56 -6.69
N ALA A 164 -5.56 -11.42 -7.27
CA ALA A 164 -4.73 -12.34 -6.51
C ALA A 164 -3.69 -11.63 -5.61
N THR A 165 -3.21 -10.45 -5.99
CA THR A 165 -2.27 -9.67 -5.17
C THR A 165 -2.88 -9.27 -3.83
N THR A 166 -4.19 -9.07 -3.77
CA THR A 166 -4.90 -8.67 -2.54
C THR A 166 -4.90 -9.75 -1.48
N VAL A 167 -4.82 -11.02 -1.88
CA VAL A 167 -4.68 -12.17 -0.98
C VAL A 167 -3.21 -12.45 -0.71
N LEU A 168 -2.41 -12.53 -1.77
CA LEU A 168 -1.02 -12.98 -1.69
C LEU A 168 -0.13 -12.10 -0.80
N PHE A 169 -0.36 -10.78 -0.80
CA PHE A 169 0.47 -9.84 -0.04
C PHE A 169 0.00 -9.61 1.40
N GLN A 170 -1.15 -10.16 1.76
CA GLN A 170 -1.64 -10.26 3.15
C GLN A 170 -1.70 -8.93 3.90
N ASN A 171 -2.08 -7.86 3.21
CA ASN A 171 -2.30 -6.59 3.87
C ASN A 171 -3.68 -6.57 4.53
N PRO A 172 -3.80 -6.28 5.84
CA PRO A 172 -5.08 -6.24 6.53
C PRO A 172 -6.00 -5.10 6.09
N ILE A 173 -5.48 -4.12 5.36
CA ILE A 173 -6.29 -3.07 4.72
C ILE A 173 -6.08 -3.13 3.20
N GLN A 174 -7.15 -3.42 2.47
CA GLN A 174 -7.13 -3.49 1.02
C GLN A 174 -7.66 -2.20 0.40
N ASN A 175 -6.98 -1.76 -0.66
CA ASN A 175 -7.36 -0.61 -1.46
C ASN A 175 -7.79 -1.06 -2.86
N PHE A 176 -9.09 -1.00 -3.15
CA PHE A 176 -9.62 -1.27 -4.48
C PHE A 176 -9.88 0.04 -5.21
N ALA A 177 -9.13 0.28 -6.28
CA ALA A 177 -9.26 1.50 -7.06
C ALA A 177 -10.20 1.27 -8.24
N ILE A 178 -11.49 1.50 -8.01
CA ILE A 178 -12.52 1.43 -9.03
C ILE A 178 -12.77 2.84 -9.57
N THR A 179 -12.49 3.02 -10.86
CA THR A 179 -12.75 4.28 -11.56
C THR A 179 -14.10 4.22 -12.30
N PRO A 180 -14.65 5.35 -12.74
CA PRO A 180 -15.85 5.35 -13.59
C PRO A 180 -15.70 4.52 -14.86
N GLU A 181 -14.50 4.40 -15.40
CA GLU A 181 -14.17 3.56 -16.56
C GLU A 181 -14.35 2.07 -16.28
N ASN A 182 -14.31 1.66 -15.02
CA ASN A 182 -14.55 0.27 -14.60
C ASN A 182 -16.06 -0.04 -14.50
N ARG A 183 -16.93 0.95 -14.64
CA ARG A 183 -18.37 0.79 -14.76
C ARG A 183 -18.72 0.57 -16.22
N GLY A 184 -18.58 -0.62 -16.72
CA GLY A 184 -18.85 -0.86 -18.14
C GLY A 184 -18.94 -2.33 -18.48
N GLU A 185 -19.25 -2.60 -19.74
CA GLU A 185 -19.33 -3.96 -20.24
C GLU A 185 -17.98 -4.67 -20.13
N PHE A 186 -18.04 -5.94 -19.76
CA PHE A 186 -16.91 -6.87 -19.78
C PHE A 186 -16.13 -6.76 -21.10
N GLY A 187 -14.82 -6.59 -21.01
CA GLY A 187 -13.94 -6.48 -22.17
C GLY A 187 -13.79 -5.08 -22.79
N LYS A 188 -14.55 -4.07 -22.29
CA LYS A 188 -14.44 -2.67 -22.74
C LYS A 188 -13.81 -1.74 -21.68
N GLY A 189 -13.08 -2.31 -20.73
CA GLY A 189 -12.43 -1.58 -19.63
C GLY A 189 -13.23 -1.51 -18.33
N GLY A 190 -14.44 -2.07 -18.30
CA GLY A 190 -15.24 -2.25 -17.09
C GLY A 190 -14.78 -3.47 -16.29
N ALA A 191 -14.83 -3.38 -14.96
CA ALA A 191 -14.68 -4.55 -14.10
C ALA A 191 -15.93 -5.44 -14.23
N PRO A 192 -15.76 -6.76 -14.41
CA PRO A 192 -16.88 -7.68 -14.33
C PRO A 192 -17.56 -7.62 -12.96
N GLU A 193 -18.88 -7.85 -12.91
CA GLU A 193 -19.60 -7.92 -11.62
C GLU A 193 -18.94 -8.91 -10.66
N LEU A 194 -18.47 -10.04 -11.16
CA LEU A 194 -17.71 -11.04 -10.40
C LEU A 194 -16.48 -10.44 -9.67
N CYS A 195 -15.77 -9.51 -10.30
CA CYS A 195 -14.63 -8.83 -9.67
C CYS A 195 -15.09 -7.90 -8.53
N ILE A 196 -16.21 -7.23 -8.72
CA ILE A 196 -16.80 -6.35 -7.70
C ILE A 196 -17.29 -7.16 -6.51
N ASP A 197 -17.95 -8.30 -6.75
CA ASP A 197 -18.38 -9.20 -5.68
C ASP A 197 -17.19 -9.76 -4.91
N TYR A 198 -16.14 -10.19 -5.62
CA TYR A 198 -14.89 -10.60 -5.00
C TYR A 198 -14.31 -9.50 -4.09
N MET A 199 -14.23 -8.25 -4.57
CA MET A 199 -13.71 -7.12 -3.78
C MET A 199 -14.52 -6.82 -2.51
N ARG A 200 -15.82 -7.13 -2.53
CA ARG A 200 -16.69 -6.97 -1.34
C ARG A 200 -16.48 -8.06 -0.31
N ASP A 201 -16.20 -9.28 -0.78
CA ASP A 201 -16.28 -10.49 0.05
C ASP A 201 -14.90 -11.04 0.43
N VAL A 202 -13.81 -10.61 -0.25
CA VAL A 202 -12.46 -11.11 0.03
C VAL A 202 -12.05 -10.75 1.46
N PRO A 203 -11.63 -11.73 2.28
CA PRO A 203 -11.07 -11.46 3.59
C PRO A 203 -9.75 -10.68 3.49
N THR A 204 -9.43 -9.95 4.54
CA THR A 204 -8.19 -9.17 4.63
C THR A 204 -7.21 -9.74 5.66
N THR A 205 -7.65 -10.71 6.44
CA THR A 205 -6.84 -11.44 7.45
C THR A 205 -7.16 -12.92 7.38
N TRP A 206 -6.18 -13.75 7.70
CA TRP A 206 -6.22 -15.20 7.56
C TRP A 206 -5.71 -15.86 8.84
N ASP A 207 -6.30 -16.97 9.25
CA ASP A 207 -5.85 -17.74 10.40
C ASP A 207 -4.62 -18.57 10.05
N GLU A 208 -4.54 -19.03 8.80
CA GLU A 208 -3.43 -19.85 8.31
C GLU A 208 -3.11 -19.50 6.83
N THR A 209 -1.83 -19.46 6.51
CA THR A 209 -1.34 -19.38 5.13
C THR A 209 -0.38 -20.53 4.87
N VAL A 210 -0.69 -21.36 3.88
CA VAL A 210 0.12 -22.50 3.48
C VAL A 210 0.77 -22.22 2.13
N PHE A 211 2.09 -22.15 2.10
CA PHE A 211 2.82 -22.13 0.83
C PHE A 211 2.76 -23.53 0.19
N ILE A 212 2.25 -23.59 -1.03
CA ILE A 212 2.09 -24.84 -1.78
C ILE A 212 3.27 -25.07 -2.73
N ASP A 213 3.57 -24.08 -3.58
CA ASP A 213 4.60 -24.17 -4.59
C ASP A 213 4.91 -22.77 -5.16
N GLY A 214 6.12 -22.59 -5.72
CA GLY A 214 6.46 -21.33 -6.37
C GLY A 214 7.92 -21.25 -6.81
N TYR A 215 8.16 -20.28 -7.68
CA TYR A 215 9.49 -19.93 -8.15
C TYR A 215 9.60 -18.39 -8.22
N PRO A 216 10.57 -17.77 -7.53
CA PRO A 216 10.71 -16.31 -7.47
C PRO A 216 10.69 -15.66 -8.85
N GLY A 217 9.85 -14.64 -9.02
CA GLY A 217 9.68 -13.91 -10.27
C GLY A 217 8.94 -14.67 -11.38
N LYS A 218 8.40 -15.85 -11.10
CA LYS A 218 7.61 -16.62 -12.07
C LYS A 218 6.19 -16.87 -11.59
N TYR A 219 6.03 -17.48 -10.43
CA TYR A 219 4.72 -17.75 -9.83
C TYR A 219 4.85 -18.03 -8.33
N CYS A 220 3.76 -17.83 -7.61
CA CYS A 220 3.58 -18.26 -6.23
C CYS A 220 2.18 -18.85 -6.08
N ARG A 221 2.08 -19.95 -5.34
CA ARG A 221 0.82 -20.59 -4.96
C ARG A 221 0.75 -20.76 -3.46
N SER A 222 -0.28 -20.21 -2.88
CA SER A 222 -0.60 -20.36 -1.46
C SER A 222 -2.06 -20.76 -1.27
N GLU A 223 -2.39 -21.18 -0.10
CA GLU A 223 -3.73 -21.45 0.38
C GLU A 223 -3.94 -20.71 1.68
N GLU A 224 -4.95 -19.87 1.71
CA GLU A 224 -5.32 -19.05 2.86
C GLU A 224 -6.62 -19.58 3.47
N ARG A 225 -6.66 -19.68 4.81
CA ARG A 225 -7.78 -20.23 5.58
C ARG A 225 -8.14 -19.36 6.77
#